data_2971cafbcbaf23165260d7c031afda83
#
_entry.id   2971cafbcbaf23165260d7c031afda83
#
_cell.length_a   1.000
_cell.length_b   1.000
_cell.length_c   1.000
_cell.angle_alpha   90.00
_cell.angle_beta   90.00
_cell.angle_gamma   90.00
#
_symmetry.space_group_name_H-M   'P 1'
#
loop_
_entity.id
_entity.type
_entity.pdbx_description
1 polymer ?
#
loop_
_entity_poly.entity_id
_entity_poly.type
_entity_poly.pdbx_seq_one_letter_code
_entity_poly.pdbx_strand_id
1 'polypeptide(L)'
;MTVEREILEMDVLLVGAGPANLSCALHLSNLVAKHNEQAKAVGGKRLDEINIAIIEKAAEIGAHQLSGAVLDPISLRELIPDFEKDAPLEAPVGEEKVYFLTETGKLPAPVLPPPLRNHGNFVVSLNKLVRWLGDKCEAAGVNIFPEFPGWEMLYEGDAVIGVRTGDKGIDKEGHPKPNFEPGVDIVAKVTVLGEGVRGSLTKQLVQRLKLDSVSDAQVYSVGVKELWEMPDDRFPAGSIIHTLGWPLDSYTFGGSWVYGMRDRIINIGLAVGLDYRDPRVDPHHEFQKFKTHPLIAELLKDGKMIRYGAKAMPVGGWYTIPRLTADGVMIVGDSGGLLNGERLKGIHTAIKSGMIAAETIFDALVADDFTNARLSEYETKLKESHVGSELYKSRNFHQAFDKGRMAGLALAGISMFTGGRLPSKLPIKAGHLHLHKIDSNDYSGDRYKDLRYDDNLTFAKLTDVYYSSTQHDEDQPCHLLVADTDVCVNRCTVEYGNPCENFCPASVYEMVEQKEGRRLQINFSNCVHCKTCDIMDPYQIITWVPPEGGGGPNYRNM
;
A
#
# COMPACT_ATOMS: atom_id res chain seq x y z
N MET A 1 -14.91 32.05 -9.79
CA MET A 1 -14.42 32.92 -8.70
C MET A 1 -13.12 32.31 -8.22
N THR A 2 -12.04 33.09 -8.08
CA THR A 2 -10.84 32.63 -7.40
C THR A 2 -11.19 32.54 -5.92
N VAL A 3 -11.18 31.32 -5.39
CA VAL A 3 -11.40 31.07 -3.96
C VAL A 3 -10.13 31.51 -3.22
N GLU A 4 -10.26 32.43 -2.27
CA GLU A 4 -9.17 32.81 -1.37
C GLU A 4 -8.91 31.63 -0.41
N ARG A 5 -7.63 31.22 -0.29
CA ARG A 5 -7.23 30.07 0.53
C ARG A 5 -6.33 30.53 1.67
N GLU A 6 -6.50 29.93 2.82
CA GLU A 6 -5.56 30.11 3.94
C GLU A 6 -4.20 29.54 3.56
N ILE A 7 -3.13 30.21 3.99
CA ILE A 7 -1.75 29.75 3.82
C ILE A 7 -1.19 29.40 5.19
N LEU A 8 -0.72 28.17 5.33
CA LEU A 8 0.01 27.71 6.51
C LEU A 8 1.48 27.50 6.15
N GLU A 9 2.38 28.06 6.95
CA GLU A 9 3.83 27.91 6.75
C GLU A 9 4.37 26.84 7.72
N MET A 10 5.10 25.87 7.16
CA MET A 10 5.75 24.79 7.90
C MET A 10 7.22 24.69 7.47
N ASP A 11 8.07 24.15 8.34
CA ASP A 11 9.43 23.79 7.92
C ASP A 11 9.41 22.48 7.13
N VAL A 12 8.65 21.48 7.62
CA VAL A 12 8.54 20.16 7.01
C VAL A 12 7.09 19.72 6.96
N LEU A 13 6.62 19.39 5.75
CA LEU A 13 5.29 18.83 5.51
C LEU A 13 5.42 17.37 5.09
N LEU A 14 4.70 16.47 5.79
CA LEU A 14 4.63 15.06 5.45
C LEU A 14 3.21 14.70 4.99
N VAL A 15 3.10 14.12 3.81
CA VAL A 15 1.80 13.74 3.23
C VAL A 15 1.54 12.26 3.44
N GLY A 16 0.54 11.96 4.27
CA GLY A 16 0.15 10.61 4.70
C GLY A 16 0.75 10.20 6.05
N ALA A 17 -0.10 9.77 6.99
CA ALA A 17 0.28 9.31 8.32
C ALA A 17 0.56 7.80 8.35
N GLY A 18 1.40 7.30 7.43
CA GLY A 18 1.88 5.93 7.40
C GLY A 18 3.19 5.71 8.16
N PRO A 19 3.68 4.44 8.26
CA PRO A 19 4.89 4.13 9.03
C PRO A 19 6.11 4.95 8.62
N ALA A 20 6.28 5.25 7.32
CA ALA A 20 7.42 6.01 6.83
C ALA A 20 7.42 7.46 7.34
N ASN A 21 6.31 8.18 7.16
CA ASN A 21 6.22 9.57 7.56
C ASN A 21 6.18 9.76 9.09
N LEU A 22 5.49 8.89 9.82
CA LEU A 22 5.50 8.95 11.28
C LEU A 22 6.91 8.69 11.82
N SER A 23 7.64 7.74 11.23
CA SER A 23 9.03 7.49 11.62
C SER A 23 9.96 8.64 11.23
N CYS A 24 9.71 9.30 10.08
CA CYS A 24 10.44 10.50 9.68
C CYS A 24 10.22 11.64 10.67
N ALA A 25 8.98 11.95 10.99
CA ALA A 25 8.62 13.04 11.90
C ALA A 25 9.21 12.82 13.32
N LEU A 26 9.00 11.62 13.87
CA LEU A 26 9.52 11.28 15.20
C LEU A 26 11.05 11.33 15.25
N HIS A 27 11.73 10.77 14.23
CA HIS A 27 13.18 10.76 14.19
C HIS A 27 13.75 12.16 14.02
N LEU A 28 13.15 12.97 13.15
CA LEU A 28 13.54 14.38 12.95
C LEU A 28 13.38 15.20 14.24
N SER A 29 12.24 15.08 14.93
CA SER A 29 12.02 15.76 16.22
C SER A 29 13.10 15.38 17.25
N ASN A 30 13.46 14.10 17.32
CA ASN A 30 14.52 13.61 18.21
C ASN A 30 15.91 14.16 17.83
N LEU A 31 16.24 14.24 16.53
CA LEU A 31 17.49 14.81 16.05
C LEU A 31 17.61 16.31 16.40
N VAL A 32 16.55 17.08 16.16
CA VAL A 32 16.48 18.50 16.48
C VAL A 32 16.62 18.74 18.00
N ALA A 33 15.89 17.99 18.81
CA ALA A 33 15.97 18.08 20.26
C ALA A 33 17.39 17.79 20.77
N LYS A 34 18.00 16.71 20.30
CA LYS A 34 19.38 16.33 20.65
C LYS A 34 20.41 17.39 20.22
N HIS A 35 20.28 17.93 19.00
CA HIS A 35 21.14 18.99 18.50
C HIS A 35 21.04 20.25 19.39
N ASN A 36 19.83 20.65 19.73
CA ASN A 36 19.58 21.84 20.54
C ASN A 36 20.10 21.70 21.98
N GLU A 37 20.03 20.51 22.57
CA GLU A 37 20.64 20.21 23.88
C GLU A 37 22.17 20.30 23.81
N GLN A 38 22.78 19.70 22.78
CA GLN A 38 24.24 19.77 22.57
C GLN A 38 24.72 21.20 22.31
N ALA A 39 24.03 21.95 21.44
CA ALA A 39 24.34 23.34 21.16
C ALA A 39 24.25 24.22 22.42
N LYS A 40 23.24 24.00 23.27
CA LYS A 40 23.11 24.68 24.56
C LYS A 40 24.30 24.42 25.48
N ALA A 41 24.78 23.16 25.52
CA ALA A 41 25.89 22.76 26.40
C ALA A 41 27.24 23.40 26.01
N VAL A 42 27.45 23.65 24.69
CA VAL A 42 28.73 24.18 24.16
C VAL A 42 28.65 25.64 23.69
N GLY A 43 27.50 26.31 23.85
CA GLY A 43 27.28 27.69 23.38
C GLY A 43 27.21 27.79 21.84
N GLY A 44 26.83 26.68 21.16
CA GLY A 44 26.68 26.63 19.71
C GLY A 44 25.35 27.19 19.20
N LYS A 45 25.23 27.30 17.85
CA LYS A 45 23.97 27.70 17.19
C LYS A 45 22.92 26.62 17.36
N ARG A 46 21.78 26.96 17.91
CA ARG A 46 20.58 26.09 17.97
C ARG A 46 19.79 26.25 16.68
N LEU A 47 19.05 25.22 16.34
CA LEU A 47 17.95 25.34 15.41
C LEU A 47 16.78 26.00 16.15
N ASP A 48 16.08 26.92 15.49
CA ASP A 48 14.83 27.47 16.01
C ASP A 48 13.78 26.36 16.18
N GLU A 49 12.62 26.69 16.69
CA GLU A 49 11.50 25.75 16.75
C GLU A 49 11.13 25.33 15.31
N ILE A 50 11.23 24.03 15.06
CA ILE A 50 10.96 23.46 13.74
C ILE A 50 9.51 22.99 13.71
N ASN A 51 8.71 23.58 12.83
CA ASN A 51 7.31 23.23 12.63
C ASN A 51 7.18 22.04 11.68
N ILE A 52 6.82 20.87 12.21
CA ILE A 52 6.59 19.63 11.47
C ILE A 52 5.10 19.35 11.41
N ALA A 53 4.55 19.20 10.21
CA ALA A 53 3.15 18.85 9.99
C ALA A 53 3.01 17.53 9.22
N ILE A 54 2.03 16.72 9.62
CA ILE A 54 1.58 15.54 8.87
C ILE A 54 0.12 15.77 8.49
N ILE A 55 -0.21 15.65 7.20
CA ILE A 55 -1.60 15.59 6.73
C ILE A 55 -2.01 14.17 6.40
N GLU A 56 -3.22 13.79 6.76
CA GLU A 56 -3.80 12.47 6.51
C GLU A 56 -5.24 12.61 5.99
N LYS A 57 -5.57 11.87 4.91
CA LYS A 57 -6.91 11.91 4.32
C LYS A 57 -7.98 11.18 5.13
N ALA A 58 -7.58 10.21 5.95
CA ALA A 58 -8.51 9.43 6.79
C ALA A 58 -9.04 10.26 7.97
N ALA A 59 -10.20 9.89 8.50
CA ALA A 59 -10.80 10.52 9.68
C ALA A 59 -9.93 10.40 10.95
N GLU A 60 -9.08 9.38 11.02
CA GLU A 60 -8.16 9.15 12.13
C GLU A 60 -6.89 8.42 11.63
N ILE A 61 -5.79 8.60 12.34
CA ILE A 61 -4.53 7.91 12.02
C ILE A 61 -4.78 6.39 12.04
N GLY A 62 -4.27 5.70 11.02
CA GLY A 62 -4.35 4.25 10.92
C GLY A 62 -5.64 3.71 10.30
N ALA A 63 -6.73 4.50 10.13
CA ALA A 63 -8.00 4.00 9.59
C ALA A 63 -7.85 3.33 8.22
N HIS A 64 -6.99 3.86 7.34
CA HIS A 64 -6.73 3.29 6.01
C HIS A 64 -5.54 2.32 5.96
N GLN A 65 -4.98 1.94 7.11
CA GLN A 65 -3.80 1.08 7.17
C GLN A 65 -4.21 -0.39 7.23
N LEU A 66 -3.71 -1.16 6.26
CA LEU A 66 -3.92 -2.60 6.13
C LEU A 66 -2.62 -3.27 5.71
N SER A 67 -2.26 -4.36 6.40
CA SER A 67 -1.10 -5.17 6.06
C SER A 67 -1.33 -6.63 6.44
N GLY A 68 -0.50 -7.53 5.95
CA GLY A 68 -0.46 -8.92 6.27
C GLY A 68 -0.54 -9.32 7.74
N ALA A 69 0.15 -8.93 8.76
CA ALA A 69 1.36 -8.19 8.88
C ALA A 69 2.34 -8.95 9.79
N VAL A 70 3.50 -9.25 9.28
CA VAL A 70 4.63 -9.70 10.10
C VAL A 70 5.68 -8.60 10.07
N LEU A 71 5.94 -8.01 11.23
CA LEU A 71 6.92 -6.95 11.42
C LEU A 71 8.31 -7.53 11.65
N ASP A 72 9.28 -7.17 10.79
CA ASP A 72 10.70 -7.25 11.13
C ASP A 72 11.04 -6.04 12.01
N PRO A 73 11.47 -6.24 13.26
CA PRO A 73 11.63 -5.13 14.21
C PRO A 73 12.89 -4.31 13.99
N ILE A 74 13.75 -4.65 13.03
CA ILE A 74 15.09 -4.04 12.86
C ILE A 74 15.05 -2.51 12.87
N SER A 75 14.22 -1.91 12.03
CA SER A 75 14.11 -0.45 11.91
C SER A 75 13.36 0.18 13.09
N LEU A 76 12.34 -0.50 13.61
CA LEU A 76 11.61 0.00 14.78
C LEU A 76 12.49 0.01 16.03
N ARG A 77 13.37 -0.99 16.19
CA ARG A 77 14.34 -1.06 17.29
C ARG A 77 15.41 0.03 17.19
N GLU A 78 15.79 0.43 15.97
CA GLU A 78 16.67 1.58 15.77
C GLU A 78 15.99 2.89 16.15
N LEU A 79 14.70 3.06 15.80
CA LEU A 79 13.93 4.26 16.07
C LEU A 79 13.55 4.39 17.56
N ILE A 80 13.05 3.30 18.15
CA ILE A 80 12.59 3.22 19.54
C ILE A 80 13.18 1.94 20.16
N PRO A 81 14.36 1.99 20.79
CA PRO A 81 15.08 0.79 21.27
C PRO A 81 14.28 -0.12 22.21
N ASP A 82 13.40 0.45 22.99
CA ASP A 82 12.59 -0.25 23.98
C ASP A 82 11.10 -0.40 23.59
N PHE A 83 10.79 -0.36 22.28
CA PHE A 83 9.45 -0.45 21.74
C PHE A 83 8.62 -1.64 22.27
N GLU A 84 9.28 -2.76 22.62
CA GLU A 84 8.61 -3.95 23.13
C GLU A 84 7.86 -3.73 24.47
N LYS A 85 8.13 -2.62 25.17
CA LYS A 85 7.47 -2.31 26.46
C LYS A 85 6.02 -1.84 26.27
N ASP A 86 5.73 -1.11 25.18
CA ASP A 86 4.45 -0.43 25.01
C ASP A 86 3.88 -0.47 23.57
N ALA A 87 4.65 -0.98 22.59
CA ALA A 87 4.14 -1.16 21.24
C ALA A 87 3.02 -2.22 21.21
N PRO A 88 1.97 -2.02 20.39
CA PRO A 88 0.81 -2.91 20.32
C PRO A 88 1.12 -4.17 19.49
N LEU A 89 2.07 -4.97 19.94
CA LEU A 89 2.45 -6.23 19.32
C LEU A 89 1.39 -7.30 19.61
N GLU A 90 1.02 -8.08 18.60
CA GLU A 90 0.08 -9.20 18.79
C GLU A 90 0.77 -10.39 19.43
N ALA A 91 1.88 -10.87 18.85
CA ALA A 91 2.71 -11.93 19.41
C ALA A 91 4.09 -11.98 18.75
N PRO A 92 5.14 -12.48 19.43
CA PRO A 92 6.33 -12.92 18.73
C PRO A 92 6.00 -14.10 17.82
N VAL A 93 6.68 -14.20 16.68
CA VAL A 93 6.50 -15.31 15.76
C VAL A 93 6.98 -16.61 16.40
N GLY A 94 6.11 -17.61 16.39
CA GLY A 94 6.34 -18.95 16.93
C GLY A 94 6.46 -19.99 15.81
N GLU A 95 5.42 -20.82 15.65
CA GLU A 95 5.41 -21.88 14.66
C GLU A 95 5.20 -21.32 13.23
N GLU A 96 6.06 -21.73 12.31
CA GLU A 96 6.00 -21.32 10.90
C GLU A 96 5.85 -22.53 9.97
N LYS A 97 4.92 -22.46 9.03
CA LYS A 97 4.69 -23.48 8.00
C LYS A 97 4.56 -22.87 6.62
N VAL A 98 5.09 -23.54 5.61
CA VAL A 98 4.89 -23.19 4.20
C VAL A 98 4.35 -24.41 3.47
N TYR A 99 3.26 -24.22 2.74
CA TYR A 99 2.63 -25.29 1.94
C TYR A 99 2.52 -24.89 0.48
N PHE A 100 2.67 -25.87 -0.39
CA PHE A 100 2.17 -25.82 -1.75
C PHE A 100 0.78 -26.49 -1.76
N LEU A 101 -0.24 -25.73 -2.16
CA LEU A 101 -1.61 -26.22 -2.24
C LEU A 101 -1.94 -26.72 -3.64
N THR A 102 -2.59 -27.89 -3.71
CA THR A 102 -3.38 -28.34 -4.84
C THR A 102 -4.85 -28.10 -4.52
N GLU A 103 -5.78 -28.44 -5.36
CA GLU A 103 -7.21 -28.18 -5.12
C GLU A 103 -7.74 -28.76 -3.80
N THR A 104 -7.27 -29.95 -3.42
CA THR A 104 -7.74 -30.66 -2.22
C THR A 104 -6.62 -31.06 -1.27
N GLY A 105 -5.38 -30.92 -1.67
CA GLY A 105 -4.22 -31.40 -0.93
C GLY A 105 -3.22 -30.31 -0.59
N LYS A 106 -2.33 -30.61 0.35
CA LYS A 106 -1.21 -29.74 0.74
C LYS A 106 0.10 -30.51 0.75
N LEU A 107 1.14 -29.91 0.22
CA LEU A 107 2.51 -30.44 0.25
C LEU A 107 3.34 -29.47 1.11
N PRO A 108 3.91 -29.93 2.24
CA PRO A 108 4.78 -29.07 3.06
C PRO A 108 6.07 -28.77 2.31
N ALA A 109 6.56 -27.55 2.42
CA ALA A 109 7.90 -27.21 1.96
C ALA A 109 8.93 -28.00 2.80
N PRO A 110 9.87 -28.72 2.16
CA PRO A 110 10.84 -29.55 2.88
C PRO A 110 11.78 -28.73 3.77
N VAL A 111 12.00 -27.48 3.41
CA VAL A 111 12.79 -26.49 4.17
C VAL A 111 12.10 -25.14 4.05
N LEU A 112 12.03 -24.42 5.17
CA LEU A 112 11.50 -23.06 5.18
C LEU A 112 12.42 -22.14 4.37
N PRO A 113 11.94 -21.53 3.26
CA PRO A 113 12.75 -20.64 2.44
C PRO A 113 13.34 -19.48 3.29
N PRO A 114 14.62 -19.14 3.15
CA PRO A 114 15.25 -18.10 3.97
C PRO A 114 14.50 -16.76 4.00
N PRO A 115 13.93 -16.23 2.90
CA PRO A 115 13.16 -14.98 2.93
C PRO A 115 11.87 -15.05 3.75
N LEU A 116 11.30 -16.24 3.92
CA LEU A 116 10.06 -16.47 4.68
C LEU A 116 10.32 -16.87 6.14
N ARG A 117 11.56 -16.88 6.60
CA ARG A 117 11.90 -17.11 8.02
C ARG A 117 11.58 -15.86 8.82
N ASN A 118 10.75 -16.02 9.85
CA ASN A 118 10.27 -14.91 10.67
C ASN A 118 10.69 -15.01 12.14
N HIS A 119 11.61 -15.89 12.49
CA HIS A 119 12.12 -15.98 13.84
C HIS A 119 12.68 -14.63 14.31
N GLY A 120 12.22 -14.13 15.46
CA GLY A 120 12.57 -12.81 15.99
C GLY A 120 11.70 -11.66 15.47
N ASN A 121 10.75 -11.93 14.57
CA ASN A 121 9.74 -10.99 14.12
C ASN A 121 8.47 -11.06 14.99
N PHE A 122 7.54 -10.14 14.75
CA PHE A 122 6.28 -10.05 15.49
C PHE A 122 5.08 -10.05 14.53
N VAL A 123 4.02 -10.75 14.90
CA VAL A 123 2.70 -10.51 14.31
C VAL A 123 2.16 -9.21 14.89
N VAL A 124 1.66 -8.34 14.02
CA VAL A 124 1.14 -7.01 14.41
C VAL A 124 -0.15 -6.67 13.65
N SER A 125 -0.93 -5.76 14.22
CA SER A 125 -1.90 -4.96 13.46
C SER A 125 -1.22 -3.67 13.02
N LEU A 126 -1.17 -3.42 11.71
CA LEU A 126 -0.58 -2.19 11.20
C LEU A 126 -1.38 -0.96 11.63
N ASN A 127 -2.71 -1.08 11.70
CA ASN A 127 -3.58 -0.03 12.20
C ASN A 127 -3.21 0.39 13.63
N LYS A 128 -3.04 -0.57 14.54
CA LYS A 128 -2.65 -0.29 15.94
C LYS A 128 -1.24 0.29 16.02
N LEU A 129 -0.28 -0.28 15.27
CA LEU A 129 1.11 0.18 15.27
C LEU A 129 1.23 1.63 14.81
N VAL A 130 0.49 2.02 13.76
CA VAL A 130 0.52 3.37 13.21
C VAL A 130 -0.12 4.37 14.16
N ARG A 131 -1.21 4.02 14.85
CA ARG A 131 -1.80 4.85 15.92
C ARG A 131 -0.80 5.11 17.04
N TRP A 132 -0.16 4.06 17.54
CA TRP A 132 0.86 4.17 18.58
C TRP A 132 2.06 5.04 18.15
N LEU A 133 2.50 4.94 16.88
CA LEU A 133 3.53 5.84 16.35
C LEU A 133 3.02 7.29 16.25
N GLY A 134 1.75 7.49 15.91
CA GLY A 134 1.09 8.80 15.90
C GLY A 134 1.13 9.45 17.28
N ASP A 135 0.72 8.72 18.32
CA ASP A 135 0.78 9.21 19.72
C ASP A 135 2.21 9.62 20.12
N LYS A 136 3.23 8.86 19.66
CA LYS A 136 4.64 9.21 19.90
C LYS A 136 5.06 10.50 19.15
N CYS A 137 4.54 10.72 17.93
CA CYS A 137 4.80 11.93 17.16
C CYS A 137 4.17 13.17 17.83
N GLU A 138 2.91 13.08 18.26
CA GLU A 138 2.21 14.16 18.96
C GLU A 138 2.93 14.50 20.28
N ALA A 139 3.35 13.48 21.04
CA ALA A 139 4.14 13.68 22.26
C ALA A 139 5.51 14.34 21.99
N ALA A 140 6.06 14.21 20.78
CA ALA A 140 7.29 14.85 20.32
C ALA A 140 7.05 16.25 19.68
N GLY A 141 5.82 16.78 19.72
CA GLY A 141 5.47 18.12 19.23
C GLY A 141 5.17 18.19 17.73
N VAL A 142 4.91 17.05 17.07
CA VAL A 142 4.50 17.01 15.65
C VAL A 142 3.01 17.35 15.54
N ASN A 143 2.66 18.25 14.61
CA ASN A 143 1.27 18.59 14.30
C ASN A 143 0.70 17.54 13.32
N ILE A 144 -0.38 16.86 13.69
CA ILE A 144 -1.04 15.88 12.82
C ILE A 144 -2.44 16.36 12.50
N PHE A 145 -2.75 16.43 11.21
CA PHE A 145 -4.02 16.90 10.67
C PHE A 145 -4.74 15.76 9.93
N PRO A 146 -5.61 15.00 10.61
CA PRO A 146 -6.51 14.05 9.95
C PRO A 146 -7.59 14.80 9.14
N GLU A 147 -8.19 14.13 8.16
CA GLU A 147 -9.18 14.66 7.22
C GLU A 147 -8.67 15.73 6.24
N PHE A 148 -7.34 15.86 6.08
CA PHE A 148 -6.72 16.77 5.13
C PHE A 148 -6.04 15.96 4.00
N PRO A 149 -6.75 15.65 2.89
CA PRO A 149 -6.15 14.99 1.74
C PRO A 149 -5.24 15.95 0.98
N GLY A 150 -4.02 15.54 0.67
CA GLY A 150 -3.17 16.26 -0.27
C GLY A 150 -3.76 16.15 -1.68
N TRP A 151 -4.09 17.30 -2.29
CA TRP A 151 -4.79 17.37 -3.57
C TRP A 151 -3.90 17.77 -4.74
N GLU A 152 -3.13 18.83 -4.55
CA GLU A 152 -2.28 19.41 -5.58
C GLU A 152 -0.92 19.80 -5.01
N MET A 153 0.15 19.55 -5.77
CA MET A 153 1.49 20.03 -5.42
C MET A 153 1.64 21.51 -5.76
N LEU A 154 2.19 22.30 -4.87
CA LEU A 154 2.54 23.70 -5.11
C LEU A 154 3.98 23.81 -5.60
N TYR A 155 4.20 24.61 -6.65
CA TYR A 155 5.51 24.71 -7.29
C TYR A 155 5.96 26.17 -7.46
N GLU A 156 7.29 26.38 -7.35
CA GLU A 156 7.98 27.56 -7.87
C GLU A 156 8.99 27.09 -8.93
N GLY A 157 8.66 27.30 -10.21
CA GLY A 157 9.37 26.63 -11.31
C GLY A 157 9.17 25.12 -11.26
N ASP A 158 10.27 24.38 -11.07
CA ASP A 158 10.24 22.91 -10.85
C ASP A 158 10.46 22.52 -9.38
N ALA A 159 10.76 23.48 -8.51
CA ALA A 159 10.88 23.23 -7.08
C ALA A 159 9.49 23.09 -6.44
N VAL A 160 9.34 22.08 -5.59
CA VAL A 160 8.14 21.90 -4.76
C VAL A 160 8.24 22.82 -3.55
N ILE A 161 7.21 23.63 -3.35
CA ILE A 161 7.12 24.58 -2.23
C ILE A 161 6.00 24.22 -1.24
N GLY A 162 5.29 23.12 -1.45
CA GLY A 162 4.22 22.69 -0.55
C GLY A 162 3.12 21.91 -1.24
N VAL A 163 1.97 21.82 -0.57
CA VAL A 163 0.79 21.06 -1.01
C VAL A 163 -0.48 21.86 -0.70
N ARG A 164 -1.40 21.88 -1.66
CA ARG A 164 -2.79 22.28 -1.44
C ARG A 164 -3.60 21.10 -0.99
N THR A 165 -4.39 21.26 0.06
CA THR A 165 -5.35 20.25 0.51
C THR A 165 -6.65 20.31 -0.29
N GLY A 166 -7.44 19.21 -0.27
CA GLY A 166 -8.72 19.17 -0.96
C GLY A 166 -9.78 20.07 -0.32
N ASP A 167 -10.67 20.61 -1.14
CA ASP A 167 -11.85 21.32 -0.68
C ASP A 167 -12.83 20.36 0.01
N LYS A 168 -13.61 20.86 0.98
CA LYS A 168 -14.70 20.13 1.63
C LYS A 168 -16.05 20.72 1.28
N GLY A 169 -17.11 19.91 1.33
CA GLY A 169 -18.46 20.38 1.09
C GLY A 169 -18.74 20.74 -0.39
N ILE A 170 -18.24 19.93 -1.32
CA ILE A 170 -18.58 19.99 -2.75
C ILE A 170 -19.60 18.89 -3.04
N ASP A 171 -20.68 19.21 -3.77
CA ASP A 171 -21.68 18.24 -4.21
C ASP A 171 -21.18 17.38 -5.40
N LYS A 172 -21.93 16.37 -5.78
CA LYS A 172 -21.57 15.46 -6.90
C LYS A 172 -21.54 16.12 -8.29
N GLU A 173 -22.18 17.27 -8.45
CA GLU A 173 -22.15 18.10 -9.65
C GLU A 173 -20.98 19.11 -9.65
N GLY A 174 -20.20 19.20 -8.55
CA GLY A 174 -19.07 20.11 -8.41
C GLY A 174 -19.42 21.50 -7.88
N HIS A 175 -20.60 21.69 -7.28
CA HIS A 175 -21.01 22.96 -6.70
C HIS A 175 -20.77 22.99 -5.18
N PRO A 176 -20.44 24.15 -4.61
CA PRO A 176 -20.26 24.27 -3.15
C PRO A 176 -21.59 24.10 -2.42
N LYS A 177 -21.58 23.22 -1.41
CA LYS A 177 -22.68 23.03 -0.43
C LYS A 177 -22.65 24.13 0.64
N PRO A 178 -23.70 24.26 1.49
CA PRO A 178 -23.71 25.24 2.59
C PRO A 178 -22.56 25.12 3.60
N ASN A 179 -21.94 23.94 3.68
CA ASN A 179 -20.80 23.65 4.55
C ASN A 179 -19.47 23.64 3.74
N PHE A 180 -19.41 24.34 2.62
CA PHE A 180 -18.20 24.45 1.81
C PHE A 180 -17.07 25.10 2.60
N GLU A 181 -15.92 24.43 2.59
CA GLU A 181 -14.66 24.94 3.14
C GLU A 181 -13.57 24.76 2.08
N PRO A 182 -12.89 25.84 1.68
CA PRO A 182 -11.78 25.71 0.74
C PRO A 182 -10.59 25.00 1.40
N GLY A 183 -9.90 24.18 0.62
CA GLY A 183 -8.65 23.60 1.06
C GLY A 183 -7.58 24.66 1.35
N VAL A 184 -6.60 24.29 2.14
CA VAL A 184 -5.52 25.16 2.63
C VAL A 184 -4.26 24.94 1.78
N ASP A 185 -3.52 26.00 1.50
CA ASP A 185 -2.19 25.93 0.91
C ASP A 185 -1.13 25.82 2.02
N ILE A 186 -0.52 24.66 2.15
CA ILE A 186 0.53 24.42 3.14
C ILE A 186 1.88 24.56 2.44
N VAL A 187 2.57 25.64 2.72
CA VAL A 187 3.91 25.94 2.19
C VAL A 187 4.95 25.36 3.13
N ALA A 188 5.97 24.69 2.58
CA ALA A 188 7.01 24.04 3.37
C ALA A 188 8.37 24.09 2.68
N LYS A 189 9.45 24.14 3.46
CA LYS A 189 10.82 24.03 2.95
C LYS A 189 11.11 22.68 2.33
N VAL A 190 10.56 21.62 2.93
CA VAL A 190 10.61 20.23 2.41
C VAL A 190 9.26 19.57 2.55
N THR A 191 8.81 18.94 1.46
CA THR A 191 7.62 18.07 1.43
C THR A 191 8.05 16.60 1.33
N VAL A 192 7.50 15.72 2.18
CA VAL A 192 7.78 14.28 2.16
C VAL A 192 6.53 13.52 1.74
N LEU A 193 6.58 12.84 0.61
CA LEU A 193 5.47 12.06 0.07
C LEU A 193 5.54 10.61 0.57
N GLY A 194 4.72 10.29 1.57
CA GLY A 194 4.54 8.95 2.14
C GLY A 194 3.09 8.45 2.00
N GLU A 195 2.49 8.69 0.82
CA GLU A 195 1.07 8.40 0.52
C GLU A 195 0.77 6.89 0.36
N GLY A 196 1.80 6.03 0.47
CA GLY A 196 1.70 4.61 0.21
C GLY A 196 1.63 4.28 -1.29
N VAL A 197 1.09 3.11 -1.61
CA VAL A 197 1.02 2.62 -2.99
C VAL A 197 0.26 3.58 -3.90
N ARG A 198 0.82 3.87 -5.08
CA ARG A 198 0.18 4.74 -6.09
C ARG A 198 -0.33 6.06 -5.50
N GLY A 199 0.51 6.77 -4.74
CA GLY A 199 0.20 8.09 -4.19
C GLY A 199 -0.25 9.07 -5.27
N SER A 200 -1.30 9.85 -5.00
CA SER A 200 -1.85 10.77 -6.01
C SER A 200 -0.88 11.89 -6.35
N LEU A 201 -0.30 12.54 -5.33
CA LEU A 201 0.71 13.57 -5.52
C LEU A 201 2.02 12.98 -6.03
N THR A 202 2.40 11.80 -5.54
CA THR A 202 3.59 11.07 -6.03
C THR A 202 3.49 10.80 -7.54
N LYS A 203 2.33 10.37 -8.06
CA LYS A 203 2.12 10.17 -9.50
C LYS A 203 2.29 11.47 -10.28
N GLN A 204 1.68 12.56 -9.80
CA GLN A 204 1.80 13.88 -10.43
C GLN A 204 3.26 14.35 -10.47
N LEU A 205 3.99 14.23 -9.35
CA LEU A 205 5.39 14.60 -9.24
C LEU A 205 6.28 13.80 -10.19
N VAL A 206 6.15 12.45 -10.16
CA VAL A 206 6.93 11.55 -11.02
C VAL A 206 6.70 11.86 -12.49
N GLN A 207 5.46 12.07 -12.90
CA GLN A 207 5.12 12.42 -14.28
C GLN A 207 5.68 13.79 -14.69
N ARG A 208 5.50 14.82 -13.86
CA ARG A 208 5.95 16.19 -14.15
C ARG A 208 7.47 16.27 -14.28
N LEU A 209 8.20 15.70 -13.32
CA LEU A 209 9.66 15.79 -13.25
C LEU A 209 10.38 14.59 -13.90
N LYS A 210 9.61 13.65 -14.50
CA LYS A 210 10.13 12.43 -15.16
C LYS A 210 11.09 11.66 -14.25
N LEU A 211 10.71 11.47 -12.99
CA LEU A 211 11.59 10.84 -12.00
C LEU A 211 11.82 9.35 -12.28
N ASP A 212 10.97 8.70 -13.06
CA ASP A 212 11.03 7.29 -13.48
C ASP A 212 11.70 7.07 -14.83
N SER A 213 12.29 8.11 -15.43
CA SER A 213 12.86 8.05 -16.78
C SER A 213 13.99 7.01 -16.98
N VAL A 214 14.60 6.55 -15.90
CA VAL A 214 15.68 5.54 -15.89
C VAL A 214 15.27 4.25 -15.17
N SER A 215 14.05 4.17 -14.69
CA SER A 215 13.51 3.02 -13.97
C SER A 215 12.65 2.14 -14.88
N ASP A 216 12.56 0.87 -14.54
CA ASP A 216 11.58 -0.02 -15.16
C ASP A 216 10.16 0.31 -14.64
N ALA A 217 9.13 -0.15 -15.35
CA ALA A 217 7.74 0.01 -14.90
C ALA A 217 7.50 -0.71 -13.57
N GLN A 218 6.80 -0.05 -12.63
CA GLN A 218 6.42 -0.68 -11.36
C GLN A 218 5.34 -1.74 -11.61
N VAL A 219 5.46 -2.88 -10.91
CA VAL A 219 4.43 -3.91 -10.82
C VAL A 219 3.86 -3.98 -9.42
N TYR A 220 2.63 -4.42 -9.34
CA TYR A 220 1.88 -4.43 -8.09
C TYR A 220 1.24 -5.80 -7.84
N SER A 221 0.90 -6.06 -6.59
CA SER A 221 -0.03 -7.10 -6.18
C SER A 221 -1.16 -6.48 -5.39
N VAL A 222 -2.33 -7.09 -5.37
CA VAL A 222 -3.41 -6.75 -4.44
C VAL A 222 -3.51 -7.84 -3.38
N GLY A 223 -3.50 -7.43 -2.12
CA GLY A 223 -3.85 -8.31 -1.00
C GLY A 223 -5.31 -8.13 -0.63
N VAL A 224 -6.04 -9.23 -0.58
CA VAL A 224 -7.40 -9.30 -0.01
C VAL A 224 -7.31 -10.02 1.31
N LYS A 225 -7.94 -9.49 2.36
CA LYS A 225 -7.74 -9.93 3.74
C LYS A 225 -9.03 -9.94 4.52
N GLU A 226 -9.18 -10.92 5.40
CA GLU A 226 -10.22 -10.99 6.43
C GLU A 226 -9.60 -11.23 7.82
N LEU A 227 -10.32 -10.78 8.86
CA LEU A 227 -10.09 -11.19 10.24
C LEU A 227 -11.26 -12.05 10.71
N TRP A 228 -10.93 -13.16 11.36
CA TRP A 228 -11.89 -14.13 11.88
C TRP A 228 -11.73 -14.29 13.38
N GLU A 229 -12.81 -14.16 14.12
CA GLU A 229 -12.88 -14.48 15.54
C GLU A 229 -13.25 -15.95 15.72
N MET A 230 -12.38 -16.70 16.42
CA MET A 230 -12.54 -18.14 16.60
C MET A 230 -13.15 -18.47 17.97
N PRO A 231 -13.95 -19.55 18.06
CA PRO A 231 -14.52 -19.98 19.35
C PRO A 231 -13.47 -20.52 20.32
N ASP A 232 -12.31 -21.00 19.81
CA ASP A 232 -11.23 -21.61 20.57
C ASP A 232 -9.87 -21.14 20.07
N ASP A 233 -8.79 -21.54 20.76
CA ASP A 233 -7.41 -21.19 20.43
C ASP A 233 -6.74 -22.26 19.54
N ARG A 234 -7.44 -22.73 18.49
CA ARG A 234 -6.93 -23.74 17.55
C ARG A 234 -5.76 -23.28 16.69
N PHE A 235 -5.56 -21.98 16.58
CA PHE A 235 -4.45 -21.35 15.89
C PHE A 235 -3.83 -20.25 16.75
N PRO A 236 -2.87 -20.59 17.64
CA PRO A 236 -2.33 -19.69 18.64
C PRO A 236 -1.69 -18.42 18.05
N ALA A 237 -1.72 -17.34 18.81
CA ALA A 237 -1.07 -16.09 18.45
C ALA A 237 0.42 -16.30 18.15
N GLY A 238 0.91 -15.72 17.04
CA GLY A 238 2.27 -15.91 16.55
C GLY A 238 2.47 -17.10 15.61
N SER A 239 1.45 -17.97 15.43
CA SER A 239 1.49 -19.03 14.41
C SER A 239 1.37 -18.46 13.02
N ILE A 240 2.15 -18.99 12.05
CA ILE A 240 2.21 -18.51 10.67
C ILE A 240 2.08 -19.67 9.70
N ILE A 241 1.19 -19.52 8.71
CA ILE A 241 1.14 -20.38 7.52
C ILE A 241 1.25 -19.47 6.30
N HIS A 242 2.18 -19.78 5.41
CA HIS A 242 2.21 -19.25 4.05
C HIS A 242 1.86 -20.36 3.06
N THR A 243 1.14 -20.03 1.99
CA THR A 243 0.86 -20.99 0.94
C THR A 243 1.12 -20.43 -0.45
N LEU A 244 1.43 -21.34 -1.38
CA LEU A 244 1.57 -21.09 -2.81
C LEU A 244 0.71 -22.12 -3.55
N GLY A 245 0.38 -21.85 -4.80
CA GLY A 245 -0.34 -22.81 -5.63
C GLY A 245 -1.82 -22.47 -5.77
N TRP A 246 -2.69 -23.44 -5.53
CA TRP A 246 -4.13 -23.25 -5.63
C TRP A 246 -4.62 -22.13 -4.69
N PRO A 247 -5.59 -21.28 -5.09
CA PRO A 247 -6.43 -21.34 -6.30
C PRO A 247 -5.81 -20.69 -7.55
N LEU A 248 -4.69 -19.97 -7.41
CA LEU A 248 -4.08 -19.25 -8.51
C LEU A 248 -3.53 -20.22 -9.57
N ASP A 249 -3.65 -19.86 -10.84
CA ASP A 249 -3.04 -20.59 -11.94
C ASP A 249 -1.51 -20.40 -12.00
N SER A 250 -0.83 -21.07 -12.93
CA SER A 250 0.63 -21.08 -13.02
C SER A 250 1.25 -19.73 -13.45
N TYR A 251 0.46 -18.87 -14.06
CA TYR A 251 0.91 -17.56 -14.59
C TYR A 251 0.45 -16.38 -13.76
N THR A 252 -0.39 -16.62 -12.75
CA THR A 252 -0.80 -15.61 -11.79
C THR A 252 0.13 -15.68 -10.58
N PHE A 253 0.97 -14.66 -10.41
CA PHE A 253 1.83 -14.52 -9.23
C PHE A 253 0.97 -14.34 -7.99
N GLY A 254 1.39 -14.91 -6.87
CA GLY A 254 0.73 -14.70 -5.60
C GLY A 254 0.90 -15.85 -4.62
N GLY A 255 0.21 -15.71 -3.51
CA GLY A 255 0.19 -16.67 -2.42
C GLY A 255 -0.65 -16.17 -1.26
N SER A 256 -0.90 -17.03 -0.29
CA SER A 256 -1.73 -16.68 0.86
C SER A 256 -0.94 -16.72 2.16
N TRP A 257 -1.54 -16.12 3.17
CA TRP A 257 -1.05 -16.16 4.54
C TRP A 257 -2.19 -16.43 5.51
N VAL A 258 -1.84 -17.04 6.64
CA VAL A 258 -2.70 -17.19 7.82
C VAL A 258 -1.83 -16.88 9.04
N TYR A 259 -2.22 -15.90 9.83
CA TYR A 259 -1.49 -15.48 11.04
C TYR A 259 -2.39 -15.51 12.26
N GLY A 260 -1.94 -16.14 13.33
CA GLY A 260 -2.59 -16.09 14.63
C GLY A 260 -2.31 -14.76 15.33
N MET A 261 -3.37 -14.08 15.76
CA MET A 261 -3.32 -12.86 16.56
C MET A 261 -3.88 -13.12 17.96
N ARG A 262 -3.72 -12.17 18.89
CA ARG A 262 -4.33 -12.24 20.22
C ARG A 262 -5.86 -12.38 20.12
N ASP A 263 -6.48 -12.73 21.22
CA ASP A 263 -7.94 -12.82 21.39
C ASP A 263 -8.61 -13.81 20.41
N ARG A 264 -7.90 -14.89 20.05
CA ARG A 264 -8.35 -15.94 19.13
C ARG A 264 -8.73 -15.40 17.73
N ILE A 265 -8.03 -14.35 17.29
CA ILE A 265 -8.21 -13.81 15.96
C ILE A 265 -7.29 -14.51 14.97
N ILE A 266 -7.84 -14.94 13.86
CA ILE A 266 -7.09 -15.40 12.68
C ILE A 266 -7.13 -14.31 11.62
N ASN A 267 -5.96 -13.89 11.18
CA ASN A 267 -5.74 -13.02 10.05
C ASN A 267 -5.43 -13.86 8.82
N ILE A 268 -6.30 -13.84 7.84
CA ILE A 268 -6.16 -14.63 6.61
C ILE A 268 -6.24 -13.73 5.38
N GLY A 269 -5.43 -14.02 4.36
CA GLY A 269 -5.48 -13.27 3.12
C GLY A 269 -4.79 -13.97 1.95
N LEU A 270 -5.05 -13.42 0.77
CA LEU A 270 -4.46 -13.85 -0.50
C LEU A 270 -3.91 -12.61 -1.23
N ALA A 271 -2.65 -12.69 -1.63
CA ALA A 271 -2.03 -11.73 -2.53
C ALA A 271 -2.13 -12.25 -3.97
N VAL A 272 -2.61 -11.41 -4.88
CA VAL A 272 -2.72 -11.68 -6.31
C VAL A 272 -1.89 -10.65 -7.06
N GLY A 273 -0.91 -11.10 -7.84
CA GLY A 273 -0.11 -10.23 -8.71
C GLY A 273 -1.00 -9.56 -9.75
N LEU A 274 -0.84 -8.25 -9.90
CA LEU A 274 -1.59 -7.44 -10.85
C LEU A 274 -0.87 -7.40 -12.23
N ASP A 275 -0.39 -8.56 -12.65
CA ASP A 275 0.25 -8.83 -13.94
C ASP A 275 -0.25 -10.17 -14.52
N TYR A 276 -1.41 -10.61 -14.09
CA TYR A 276 -2.08 -11.79 -14.63
C TYR A 276 -2.56 -11.56 -16.07
N ARG A 277 -2.78 -12.65 -16.80
CA ARG A 277 -3.11 -12.63 -18.23
C ARG A 277 -4.61 -12.66 -18.50
N ASP A 278 -5.37 -13.40 -17.71
CA ASP A 278 -6.81 -13.59 -17.87
C ASP A 278 -7.59 -12.39 -17.30
N PRO A 279 -8.28 -11.58 -18.14
CA PRO A 279 -9.02 -10.40 -17.67
C PRO A 279 -10.20 -10.73 -16.74
N ARG A 280 -10.58 -12.01 -16.63
CA ARG A 280 -11.64 -12.48 -15.74
C ARG A 280 -11.15 -12.79 -14.32
N VAL A 281 -9.85 -12.66 -14.04
CA VAL A 281 -9.33 -12.86 -12.67
C VAL A 281 -9.94 -11.82 -11.74
N ASP A 282 -10.54 -12.33 -10.68
CA ASP A 282 -11.18 -11.57 -9.63
C ASP A 282 -10.48 -11.87 -8.29
N PRO A 283 -9.69 -10.96 -7.75
CA PRO A 283 -8.94 -11.20 -6.51
C PRO A 283 -9.82 -11.58 -5.31
N HIS A 284 -11.03 -11.01 -5.22
CA HIS A 284 -11.99 -11.37 -4.18
C HIS A 284 -12.48 -12.81 -4.36
N HIS A 285 -12.90 -13.18 -5.57
CA HIS A 285 -13.37 -14.54 -5.86
C HIS A 285 -12.26 -15.59 -5.68
N GLU A 286 -11.02 -15.28 -6.08
CA GLU A 286 -9.87 -16.16 -5.81
C GLU A 286 -9.65 -16.34 -4.30
N PHE A 287 -9.81 -15.27 -3.51
CA PHE A 287 -9.71 -15.36 -2.06
C PHE A 287 -10.86 -16.16 -1.44
N GLN A 288 -12.10 -15.97 -1.89
CA GLN A 288 -13.25 -16.77 -1.43
C GLN A 288 -13.05 -18.24 -1.79
N LYS A 289 -12.56 -18.52 -2.99
CA LYS A 289 -12.21 -19.86 -3.43
C LYS A 289 -11.10 -20.47 -2.55
N PHE A 290 -10.05 -19.71 -2.22
CA PHE A 290 -9.00 -20.15 -1.29
C PHE A 290 -9.57 -20.63 0.05
N LYS A 291 -10.57 -19.97 0.60
CA LYS A 291 -11.22 -20.37 1.87
C LYS A 291 -11.90 -21.74 1.80
N THR A 292 -12.36 -22.17 0.62
CA THR A 292 -12.98 -23.50 0.46
C THR A 292 -11.97 -24.65 0.47
N HIS A 293 -10.66 -24.38 0.43
CA HIS A 293 -9.64 -25.44 0.55
C HIS A 293 -9.78 -26.16 1.91
N PRO A 294 -9.73 -27.53 1.95
CA PRO A 294 -9.97 -28.28 3.19
C PRO A 294 -9.14 -27.85 4.39
N LEU A 295 -7.86 -27.48 4.19
CA LEU A 295 -6.99 -26.96 5.24
C LEU A 295 -7.57 -25.67 5.86
N ILE A 296 -8.07 -24.79 5.02
CA ILE A 296 -8.52 -23.45 5.44
C ILE A 296 -9.93 -23.51 5.99
N ALA A 297 -10.82 -24.24 5.32
CA ALA A 297 -12.20 -24.45 5.76
C ALA A 297 -12.25 -25.08 7.16
N GLU A 298 -11.42 -26.09 7.44
CA GLU A 298 -11.34 -26.69 8.79
C GLU A 298 -10.77 -25.72 9.83
N LEU A 299 -9.80 -24.89 9.45
CA LEU A 299 -9.22 -23.89 10.34
C LEU A 299 -10.22 -22.81 10.72
N LEU A 300 -11.07 -22.35 9.78
CA LEU A 300 -12.06 -21.29 9.99
C LEU A 300 -13.41 -21.80 10.48
N LYS A 301 -13.58 -23.13 10.61
CA LYS A 301 -14.84 -23.74 11.03
C LYS A 301 -15.34 -23.19 12.36
N ASP A 302 -16.63 -22.85 12.43
CA ASP A 302 -17.31 -22.25 13.57
C ASP A 302 -16.77 -20.86 13.96
N GLY A 303 -15.86 -20.27 13.16
CA GLY A 303 -15.40 -18.89 13.32
C GLY A 303 -16.41 -17.89 12.75
N LYS A 304 -16.18 -16.61 13.08
CA LYS A 304 -16.98 -15.50 12.58
C LYS A 304 -16.08 -14.47 11.91
N MET A 305 -16.34 -14.16 10.65
CA MET A 305 -15.67 -13.06 9.95
C MET A 305 -16.09 -11.73 10.57
N ILE A 306 -15.12 -10.88 10.93
CA ILE A 306 -15.36 -9.63 11.65
C ILE A 306 -14.84 -8.40 10.91
N ARG A 307 -13.89 -8.56 9.98
CA ARG A 307 -13.33 -7.48 9.16
C ARG A 307 -12.92 -8.00 7.79
N TYR A 308 -12.99 -7.10 6.82
CA TYR A 308 -12.54 -7.30 5.45
C TYR A 308 -11.76 -6.09 4.96
N GLY A 309 -10.80 -6.29 4.06
CA GLY A 309 -10.10 -5.20 3.40
C GLY A 309 -9.27 -5.66 2.23
N ALA A 310 -8.94 -4.69 1.36
CA ALA A 310 -8.06 -4.93 0.23
C ALA A 310 -7.11 -3.74 0.04
N LYS A 311 -5.86 -4.02 -0.36
CA LYS A 311 -4.85 -3.00 -0.62
C LYS A 311 -3.85 -3.50 -1.66
N ALA A 312 -3.53 -2.66 -2.64
CA ALA A 312 -2.40 -2.92 -3.52
C ALA A 312 -1.07 -2.68 -2.78
N MET A 313 -0.01 -3.30 -3.29
CA MET A 313 1.36 -3.15 -2.80
C MET A 313 2.35 -3.18 -3.97
N PRO A 314 3.44 -2.38 -3.96
CA PRO A 314 4.45 -2.38 -5.01
C PRO A 314 5.38 -3.59 -4.83
N VAL A 315 5.54 -4.42 -5.87
CA VAL A 315 6.35 -5.66 -5.80
C VAL A 315 7.44 -5.74 -6.87
N GLY A 316 7.61 -4.71 -7.69
CA GLY A 316 8.60 -4.68 -8.77
C GLY A 316 10.06 -4.64 -8.30
N GLY A 317 10.31 -4.16 -7.09
CA GLY A 317 11.61 -4.18 -6.43
C GLY A 317 12.60 -3.15 -6.99
N TRP A 318 13.89 -3.40 -6.83
CA TRP A 318 15.00 -2.48 -7.03
C TRP A 318 14.99 -1.70 -8.36
N TYR A 319 14.70 -2.35 -9.48
CA TYR A 319 14.77 -1.71 -10.80
C TYR A 319 13.59 -0.77 -11.10
N THR A 320 12.54 -0.81 -10.31
CA THR A 320 11.33 0.01 -10.49
C THR A 320 11.28 1.23 -9.59
N ILE A 321 12.30 1.42 -8.75
CA ILE A 321 12.42 2.57 -7.85
C ILE A 321 12.73 3.81 -8.69
N PRO A 322 11.89 4.87 -8.67
CA PRO A 322 12.18 6.12 -9.35
C PRO A 322 13.28 6.90 -8.61
N ARG A 323 13.71 8.03 -9.15
CA ARG A 323 14.42 9.01 -8.33
C ARG A 323 13.51 9.45 -7.19
N LEU A 324 14.05 9.48 -5.99
CA LEU A 324 13.26 9.69 -4.77
C LEU A 324 13.30 11.12 -4.26
N THR A 325 14.01 12.02 -4.97
CA THR A 325 14.18 13.42 -4.57
C THR A 325 14.13 14.38 -5.76
N ALA A 326 13.68 15.59 -5.48
CA ALA A 326 13.82 16.78 -6.31
C ALA A 326 13.95 18.00 -5.39
N ASP A 327 14.04 19.22 -5.95
CA ASP A 327 14.10 20.44 -5.13
C ASP A 327 12.85 20.55 -4.25
N GLY A 328 13.05 20.65 -2.93
CA GLY A 328 12.00 20.77 -1.93
C GLY A 328 11.14 19.54 -1.68
N VAL A 329 11.45 18.36 -2.25
CA VAL A 329 10.60 17.17 -2.09
C VAL A 329 11.37 15.87 -1.98
N MET A 330 10.82 14.92 -1.19
CA MET A 330 11.32 13.55 -1.03
C MET A 330 10.16 12.54 -1.09
N ILE A 331 10.45 11.31 -1.56
CA ILE A 331 9.50 10.19 -1.63
C ILE A 331 9.98 9.06 -0.72
N VAL A 332 9.10 8.54 0.15
CA VAL A 332 9.44 7.51 1.14
C VAL A 332 8.49 6.31 1.10
N GLY A 333 8.91 5.18 1.64
CA GLY A 333 8.08 3.98 1.80
C GLY A 333 7.54 3.43 0.48
N ASP A 334 6.30 2.95 0.50
CA ASP A 334 5.65 2.34 -0.67
C ASP A 334 5.37 3.33 -1.81
N SER A 335 5.35 4.64 -1.54
CA SER A 335 5.31 5.68 -2.57
C SER A 335 6.54 5.61 -3.47
N GLY A 336 7.70 5.27 -2.92
CA GLY A 336 8.96 5.04 -3.64
C GLY A 336 9.17 3.58 -4.10
N GLY A 337 8.22 2.68 -3.84
CA GLY A 337 8.35 1.27 -4.21
C GLY A 337 9.33 0.46 -3.34
N LEU A 338 9.51 0.84 -2.07
CA LEU A 338 10.53 0.28 -1.17
C LEU A 338 10.11 -1.01 -0.43
N LEU A 339 9.04 -1.69 -0.86
CA LEU A 339 8.62 -2.96 -0.33
C LEU A 339 9.46 -4.13 -0.86
N ASN A 340 9.84 -5.06 0.00
CA ASN A 340 10.50 -6.31 -0.42
C ASN A 340 9.46 -7.41 -0.68
N GLY A 341 9.14 -7.65 -1.96
CA GLY A 341 8.18 -8.67 -2.38
C GLY A 341 8.64 -10.11 -2.11
N GLU A 342 9.94 -10.39 -2.07
CA GLU A 342 10.49 -11.72 -1.76
C GLU A 342 10.27 -12.10 -0.29
N ARG A 343 10.42 -11.14 0.62
CA ARG A 343 10.19 -11.32 2.06
C ARG A 343 8.74 -11.09 2.49
N LEU A 344 7.90 -10.57 1.61
CA LEU A 344 6.53 -10.13 1.90
C LEU A 344 6.49 -9.08 3.04
N LYS A 345 7.46 -8.17 3.06
CA LYS A 345 7.65 -7.19 4.12
C LYS A 345 7.97 -5.81 3.55
N GLY A 346 7.26 -4.79 4.07
CA GLY A 346 7.44 -3.39 3.70
C GLY A 346 7.49 -2.44 4.90
N ILE A 347 7.04 -2.87 6.09
CA ILE A 347 6.93 -1.96 7.25
C ILE A 347 8.32 -1.50 7.72
N HIS A 348 9.29 -2.41 7.86
CA HIS A 348 10.64 -2.07 8.30
C HIS A 348 11.39 -1.21 7.27
N THR A 349 11.20 -1.47 5.97
CA THR A 349 11.80 -0.65 4.91
C THR A 349 11.19 0.75 4.86
N ALA A 350 9.86 0.85 5.07
CA ALA A 350 9.16 2.13 5.18
C ALA A 350 9.67 2.95 6.38
N ILE A 351 9.76 2.34 7.57
CA ILE A 351 10.31 2.99 8.78
C ILE A 351 11.73 3.48 8.53
N LYS A 352 12.63 2.61 7.99
CA LYS A 352 14.02 3.01 7.74
C LYS A 352 14.13 4.11 6.70
N SER A 353 13.33 4.08 5.63
CA SER A 353 13.31 5.14 4.63
C SER A 353 12.91 6.49 5.25
N GLY A 354 11.92 6.49 6.14
CA GLY A 354 11.53 7.68 6.89
C GLY A 354 12.64 8.20 7.81
N MET A 355 13.34 7.32 8.51
CA MET A 355 14.47 7.71 9.37
C MET A 355 15.60 8.35 8.55
N ILE A 356 15.98 7.75 7.41
CA ILE A 356 17.04 8.30 6.53
C ILE A 356 16.59 9.64 5.93
N ALA A 357 15.30 9.78 5.57
CA ALA A 357 14.75 11.06 5.13
C ALA A 357 14.88 12.12 6.23
N ALA A 358 14.56 11.79 7.49
CA ALA A 358 14.72 12.67 8.64
C ALA A 358 16.18 13.14 8.84
N GLU A 359 17.14 12.22 8.73
CA GLU A 359 18.57 12.55 8.81
C GLU A 359 18.98 13.54 7.70
N THR A 360 18.51 13.32 6.48
CA THR A 360 18.81 14.19 5.33
C THR A 360 18.14 15.56 5.48
N ILE A 361 16.89 15.59 5.95
CA ILE A 361 16.15 16.83 6.23
C ILE A 361 16.84 17.62 7.36
N PHE A 362 17.28 16.93 8.41
CA PHE A 362 18.04 17.56 9.49
C PHE A 362 19.31 18.24 8.97
N ASP A 363 20.10 17.54 8.13
CA ASP A 363 21.31 18.11 7.50
C ASP A 363 20.95 19.32 6.60
N ALA A 364 19.82 19.26 5.88
CA ALA A 364 19.31 20.36 5.05
C ALA A 364 18.88 21.58 5.88
N LEU A 365 18.21 21.38 7.00
CA LEU A 365 17.81 22.44 7.95
C LEU A 365 19.03 23.13 8.57
N VAL A 366 20.06 22.36 8.95
CA VAL A 366 21.32 22.93 9.49
C VAL A 366 22.05 23.76 8.45
N ALA A 367 22.03 23.34 7.18
CA ALA A 367 22.71 24.01 6.08
C ALA A 367 21.86 25.11 5.43
N ASP A 368 20.56 25.19 5.73
CA ASP A 368 19.55 26.02 5.06
C ASP A 368 19.57 25.81 3.52
N ASP A 369 19.70 24.55 3.08
CA ASP A 369 19.77 24.14 1.67
C ASP A 369 18.83 22.99 1.40
N PHE A 370 17.77 23.25 0.64
CA PHE A 370 16.68 22.29 0.31
C PHE A 370 16.68 21.91 -1.18
N THR A 371 17.78 22.19 -1.86
CA THR A 371 17.96 21.79 -3.27
C THR A 371 18.12 20.27 -3.39
N ASN A 372 17.85 19.76 -4.59
CA ASN A 372 18.05 18.33 -4.89
C ASN A 372 19.51 17.91 -4.68
N ALA A 373 20.48 18.82 -4.84
CA ALA A 373 21.89 18.50 -4.59
C ALA A 373 22.11 18.03 -3.14
N ARG A 374 21.45 18.66 -2.18
CA ARG A 374 21.47 18.26 -0.76
C ARG A 374 20.55 17.06 -0.51
N LEU A 375 19.29 17.11 -0.95
CA LEU A 375 18.31 16.09 -0.66
C LEU A 375 18.63 14.73 -1.28
N SER A 376 19.38 14.68 -2.40
CA SER A 376 19.77 13.40 -3.04
C SER A 376 20.73 12.55 -2.20
N GLU A 377 21.32 13.08 -1.13
CA GLU A 377 22.06 12.27 -0.14
C GLU A 377 21.18 11.17 0.48
N TYR A 378 19.87 11.40 0.55
CA TYR A 378 18.88 10.40 0.93
C TYR A 378 19.01 9.10 0.12
N GLU A 379 19.08 9.21 -1.21
CA GLU A 379 19.19 8.03 -2.07
C GLU A 379 20.50 7.26 -1.84
N THR A 380 21.59 7.97 -1.57
CA THR A 380 22.89 7.36 -1.26
C THR A 380 22.84 6.64 0.07
N LYS A 381 22.38 7.31 1.14
CA LYS A 381 22.20 6.70 2.46
C LYS A 381 21.25 5.49 2.43
N LEU A 382 20.15 5.57 1.63
CA LEU A 382 19.20 4.48 1.46
C LEU A 382 19.86 3.26 0.80
N LYS A 383 20.64 3.45 -0.27
CA LYS A 383 21.38 2.38 -0.96
C LYS A 383 22.41 1.71 -0.05
N GLU A 384 23.05 2.45 0.82
CA GLU A 384 24.06 1.95 1.78
C GLU A 384 23.43 1.25 2.99
N SER A 385 22.15 1.47 3.25
CA SER A 385 21.42 0.87 4.38
C SER A 385 21.08 -0.61 4.13
N HIS A 386 20.53 -1.26 5.17
CA HIS A 386 20.01 -2.62 5.03
C HIS A 386 18.85 -2.69 3.99
N VAL A 387 18.07 -1.61 3.81
CA VAL A 387 17.00 -1.54 2.80
C VAL A 387 17.58 -1.69 1.39
N GLY A 388 18.61 -0.92 1.05
CA GLY A 388 19.27 -1.01 -0.25
C GLY A 388 19.85 -2.40 -0.50
N SER A 389 20.57 -2.96 0.50
CA SER A 389 21.12 -4.32 0.42
C SER A 389 20.04 -5.38 0.22
N GLU A 390 18.94 -5.27 0.91
CA GLU A 390 17.83 -6.22 0.86
C GLU A 390 17.12 -6.17 -0.49
N LEU A 391 16.73 -4.98 -0.96
CA LEU A 391 16.07 -4.79 -2.25
C LEU A 391 16.97 -5.17 -3.42
N TYR A 392 18.28 -4.91 -3.32
CA TYR A 392 19.22 -5.30 -4.36
C TYR A 392 19.37 -6.83 -4.47
N LYS A 393 19.34 -7.57 -3.36
CA LYS A 393 19.39 -9.04 -3.37
C LYS A 393 18.14 -9.66 -3.99
N SER A 394 16.98 -9.08 -3.78
CA SER A 394 15.68 -9.56 -4.30
C SER A 394 15.28 -8.95 -5.65
N ARG A 395 16.17 -8.19 -6.31
CA ARG A 395 15.84 -7.33 -7.46
C ARG A 395 15.21 -7.99 -8.68
N ASN A 396 15.32 -9.30 -8.82
CA ASN A 396 14.75 -10.09 -9.91
C ASN A 396 13.61 -11.04 -9.43
N PHE A 397 13.19 -10.93 -8.18
CA PHE A 397 12.29 -11.93 -7.60
C PHE A 397 10.95 -11.99 -8.34
N HIS A 398 10.23 -10.87 -8.43
CA HIS A 398 8.92 -10.85 -9.08
C HIS A 398 9.02 -11.20 -10.58
N GLN A 399 9.99 -10.62 -11.28
CA GLN A 399 10.25 -10.80 -12.70
C GLN A 399 10.52 -12.27 -13.09
N ALA A 400 11.02 -13.07 -12.15
CA ALA A 400 11.30 -14.48 -12.38
C ALA A 400 10.01 -15.28 -12.71
N PHE A 401 8.85 -14.82 -12.22
CA PHE A 401 7.57 -15.52 -12.37
C PHE A 401 6.83 -15.22 -13.68
N ASP A 402 7.30 -14.30 -14.51
CA ASP A 402 6.68 -13.99 -15.83
C ASP A 402 6.57 -15.24 -16.75
N LYS A 403 7.50 -16.20 -16.61
CA LYS A 403 7.47 -17.47 -17.35
C LYS A 403 6.69 -18.58 -16.65
N GLY A 404 5.91 -18.24 -15.65
CA GLY A 404 5.10 -19.16 -14.86
C GLY A 404 5.79 -19.64 -13.57
N ARG A 405 4.98 -20.21 -12.68
CA ARG A 405 5.36 -20.53 -11.29
C ARG A 405 6.59 -21.41 -11.15
N MET A 406 6.67 -22.52 -11.91
CA MET A 406 7.80 -23.46 -11.77
C MET A 406 9.12 -22.84 -12.23
N ALA A 407 9.10 -22.12 -13.35
CA ALA A 407 10.28 -21.38 -13.84
C ALA A 407 10.66 -20.27 -12.85
N GLY A 408 9.67 -19.57 -12.31
CA GLY A 408 9.84 -18.55 -11.30
C GLY A 408 10.53 -19.06 -10.04
N LEU A 409 10.05 -20.17 -9.48
CA LEU A 409 10.64 -20.79 -8.29
C LEU A 409 12.10 -21.22 -8.53
N ALA A 410 12.40 -21.79 -9.71
CA ALA A 410 13.77 -22.18 -10.07
C ALA A 410 14.71 -20.95 -10.18
N LEU A 411 14.25 -19.88 -10.87
CA LEU A 411 15.03 -18.65 -11.02
C LEU A 411 15.19 -17.89 -9.70
N ALA A 412 14.13 -17.83 -8.88
CA ALA A 412 14.19 -17.24 -7.54
C ALA A 412 15.18 -18.02 -6.64
N GLY A 413 15.18 -19.36 -6.72
CA GLY A 413 16.16 -20.19 -6.04
C GLY A 413 17.60 -19.87 -6.46
N ILE A 414 17.89 -19.78 -7.77
CA ILE A 414 19.21 -19.39 -8.28
C ILE A 414 19.58 -17.99 -7.79
N SER A 415 18.65 -17.03 -7.85
CA SER A 415 18.87 -15.67 -7.36
C SER A 415 19.23 -15.67 -5.88
N MET A 416 18.51 -16.42 -5.07
CA MET A 416 18.74 -16.54 -3.63
C MET A 416 20.13 -17.12 -3.32
N PHE A 417 20.51 -18.24 -3.99
CA PHE A 417 21.84 -18.85 -3.81
C PHE A 417 23.00 -17.95 -4.23
N THR A 418 22.79 -17.10 -5.23
CA THR A 418 23.83 -16.18 -5.74
C THR A 418 23.81 -14.82 -5.06
N GLY A 419 22.95 -14.60 -4.04
CA GLY A 419 22.76 -13.30 -3.40
C GLY A 419 22.25 -12.24 -4.39
N GLY A 420 21.39 -12.65 -5.31
CA GLY A 420 20.81 -11.80 -6.35
C GLY A 420 21.72 -11.55 -7.57
N ARG A 421 22.91 -12.14 -7.66
CA ARG A 421 23.84 -11.89 -8.77
C ARG A 421 23.37 -12.49 -10.09
N LEU A 422 22.65 -13.60 -10.06
CA LEU A 422 22.12 -14.29 -11.23
C LEU A 422 20.61 -14.52 -11.09
N PRO A 423 19.83 -14.30 -12.15
CA PRO A 423 20.23 -13.62 -13.41
C PRO A 423 20.62 -12.16 -13.17
N SER A 424 21.37 -11.53 -14.10
CA SER A 424 21.86 -10.15 -13.93
C SER A 424 20.70 -9.13 -13.87
N LYS A 425 19.78 -9.19 -14.83
CA LYS A 425 18.54 -8.42 -14.89
C LYS A 425 17.49 -9.18 -15.71
N LEU A 426 16.29 -9.28 -15.20
CA LEU A 426 15.13 -9.80 -15.93
C LEU A 426 14.24 -8.62 -16.39
N PRO A 427 13.66 -8.69 -17.61
CA PRO A 427 12.75 -7.66 -18.09
C PRO A 427 11.48 -7.61 -17.23
N ILE A 428 10.88 -6.44 -17.15
CA ILE A 428 9.62 -6.19 -16.47
C ILE A 428 8.72 -5.32 -17.34
N LYS A 429 7.42 -5.55 -17.29
CA LYS A 429 6.39 -4.75 -17.96
C LYS A 429 5.37 -4.30 -16.93
N ALA A 430 4.69 -3.20 -17.21
CA ALA A 430 3.55 -2.77 -16.38
C ALA A 430 2.47 -3.85 -16.38
N GLY A 431 1.81 -4.04 -15.25
CA GLY A 431 0.88 -5.16 -15.04
C GLY A 431 -0.25 -5.23 -16.07
N HIS A 432 -0.91 -4.10 -16.35
CA HIS A 432 -2.00 -4.04 -17.34
C HIS A 432 -1.60 -4.49 -18.76
N LEU A 433 -0.30 -4.42 -19.12
CA LEU A 433 0.19 -4.88 -20.43
C LEU A 433 0.29 -6.41 -20.56
N HIS A 434 0.06 -7.13 -19.48
CA HIS A 434 0.00 -8.60 -19.50
C HIS A 434 -1.40 -9.12 -19.82
N LEU A 435 -2.44 -8.30 -19.67
CA LEU A 435 -3.83 -8.70 -19.98
C LEU A 435 -3.97 -9.15 -21.42
N HIS A 436 -4.50 -10.33 -21.62
CA HIS A 436 -4.84 -10.86 -22.93
C HIS A 436 -6.26 -10.41 -23.32
N LYS A 437 -6.49 -10.17 -24.61
CA LYS A 437 -7.83 -9.97 -25.13
C LYS A 437 -8.63 -11.26 -25.10
N ILE A 438 -9.93 -11.17 -24.87
CA ILE A 438 -10.82 -12.33 -24.75
C ILE A 438 -10.88 -13.11 -26.06
N ASP A 439 -10.91 -12.40 -27.19
CA ASP A 439 -11.01 -12.96 -28.54
C ASP A 439 -9.76 -13.71 -29.02
N SER A 440 -8.60 -13.40 -28.44
CA SER A 440 -7.31 -14.00 -28.83
C SER A 440 -6.93 -15.25 -28.05
N ASN A 441 -7.71 -15.62 -27.02
CA ASN A 441 -7.41 -16.72 -26.11
C ASN A 441 -8.70 -17.45 -25.73
N ASP A 442 -8.55 -18.72 -25.33
CA ASP A 442 -9.68 -19.59 -24.95
C ASP A 442 -10.20 -19.26 -23.53
N TYR A 443 -10.60 -17.99 -23.32
CA TYR A 443 -11.22 -17.51 -22.08
C TYR A 443 -12.75 -17.64 -22.15
N SER A 444 -13.25 -18.82 -22.49
CA SER A 444 -14.69 -19.09 -22.54
C SER A 444 -15.24 -19.52 -21.19
N GLY A 445 -16.50 -19.23 -20.94
CA GLY A 445 -17.24 -19.64 -19.76
C GLY A 445 -16.98 -18.83 -18.49
N ASP A 446 -17.73 -19.16 -17.45
CA ASP A 446 -17.61 -18.56 -16.11
C ASP A 446 -16.48 -19.23 -15.33
N ARG A 447 -15.44 -18.45 -14.99
CA ARG A 447 -14.28 -18.90 -14.21
C ARG A 447 -14.66 -19.33 -12.78
N TYR A 448 -15.74 -18.79 -12.24
CA TYR A 448 -16.17 -19.00 -10.86
C TYR A 448 -17.52 -19.72 -10.74
N LYS A 449 -17.96 -20.42 -11.77
CA LYS A 449 -19.25 -21.13 -11.83
C LYS A 449 -19.53 -22.06 -10.64
N ASP A 450 -18.48 -22.62 -10.04
CA ASP A 450 -18.58 -23.56 -8.92
C ASP A 450 -18.46 -22.88 -7.54
N LEU A 451 -18.13 -21.58 -7.49
CA LEU A 451 -18.08 -20.80 -6.27
C LEU A 451 -19.51 -20.51 -5.78
N ARG A 452 -19.78 -20.80 -4.52
CA ARG A 452 -21.04 -20.48 -3.86
C ARG A 452 -20.78 -19.67 -2.62
N TYR A 453 -21.63 -18.72 -2.34
CA TYR A 453 -21.59 -17.91 -1.13
C TYR A 453 -22.61 -18.46 -0.15
N ASP A 454 -22.16 -18.81 1.05
CA ASP A 454 -22.98 -19.42 2.11
C ASP A 454 -23.16 -18.48 3.33
N ASP A 455 -22.59 -17.26 3.26
CA ASP A 455 -22.58 -16.25 4.33
C ASP A 455 -22.05 -16.78 5.69
N ASN A 456 -21.28 -17.86 5.62
CA ASN A 456 -20.64 -18.48 6.79
C ASN A 456 -19.13 -18.62 6.58
N LEU A 457 -18.69 -19.30 5.50
CA LEU A 457 -17.29 -19.40 5.11
C LEU A 457 -16.96 -18.47 3.96
N THR A 458 -17.85 -18.32 3.01
CA THR A 458 -17.68 -17.56 1.78
C THR A 458 -18.74 -16.46 1.65
N PHE A 459 -18.32 -15.27 1.24
CA PHE A 459 -19.15 -14.08 1.22
C PHE A 459 -19.16 -13.41 -0.15
N ALA A 460 -20.28 -12.80 -0.51
CA ALA A 460 -20.35 -11.92 -1.69
C ALA A 460 -19.55 -10.63 -1.46
N LYS A 461 -19.07 -9.99 -2.54
CA LYS A 461 -18.29 -8.75 -2.45
C LYS A 461 -18.97 -7.67 -1.61
N LEU A 462 -20.30 -7.47 -1.76
CA LEU A 462 -21.04 -6.44 -1.03
C LEU A 462 -21.11 -6.75 0.48
N THR A 463 -21.22 -8.03 0.86
CA THR A 463 -21.14 -8.43 2.26
C THR A 463 -19.78 -8.06 2.84
N ASP A 464 -18.70 -8.35 2.12
CA ASP A 464 -17.34 -8.02 2.55
C ASP A 464 -17.09 -6.50 2.59
N VAL A 465 -17.62 -5.73 1.64
CA VAL A 465 -17.56 -4.26 1.68
C VAL A 465 -18.17 -3.69 2.96
N TYR A 466 -19.29 -4.23 3.42
CA TYR A 466 -19.87 -3.85 4.71
C TYR A 466 -18.88 -4.03 5.87
N TYR A 467 -18.12 -5.14 5.88
CA TYR A 467 -17.11 -5.42 6.92
C TYR A 467 -15.81 -4.61 6.77
N SER A 468 -15.62 -3.91 5.66
CA SER A 468 -14.52 -2.93 5.51
C SER A 468 -14.79 -1.63 6.25
N SER A 469 -16.04 -1.41 6.67
CA SER A 469 -16.53 -0.19 7.29
C SER A 469 -16.22 1.06 6.44
N THR A 470 -16.22 0.90 5.10
CA THR A 470 -16.02 2.03 4.18
C THR A 470 -17.25 2.95 4.24
N GLN A 471 -16.98 4.24 4.32
CA GLN A 471 -18.00 5.29 4.32
C GLN A 471 -17.53 6.47 3.48
N HIS A 472 -18.36 6.91 2.54
CA HIS A 472 -18.14 8.11 1.74
C HIS A 472 -19.42 8.94 1.77
N ASP A 473 -19.28 10.25 1.72
CA ASP A 473 -20.43 11.11 1.42
C ASP A 473 -20.89 10.78 -0.02
N GLU A 474 -22.15 10.40 -0.20
CA GLU A 474 -22.70 10.09 -1.52
C GLU A 474 -22.90 11.36 -2.37
N ASP A 475 -22.95 12.52 -1.71
CA ASP A 475 -23.08 13.82 -2.34
C ASP A 475 -21.72 14.54 -2.38
N GLN A 476 -20.72 13.90 -3.00
CA GLN A 476 -19.40 14.45 -3.30
C GLN A 476 -18.97 14.09 -4.74
N PRO A 477 -18.02 14.80 -5.34
CA PRO A 477 -17.46 14.43 -6.63
C PRO A 477 -16.89 13.00 -6.59
N CYS A 478 -17.11 12.24 -7.66
CA CYS A 478 -16.57 10.89 -7.78
C CYS A 478 -15.04 10.94 -7.81
N HIS A 479 -14.39 10.26 -6.85
CA HIS A 479 -12.93 10.17 -6.76
C HIS A 479 -12.29 9.14 -7.70
N LEU A 480 -13.11 8.47 -8.52
CA LEU A 480 -12.69 7.53 -9.54
C LEU A 480 -12.95 8.16 -10.91
N LEU A 481 -11.97 8.90 -11.41
CA LEU A 481 -12.08 9.62 -12.65
C LEU A 481 -11.90 8.67 -13.83
N VAL A 482 -12.86 8.61 -14.75
CA VAL A 482 -12.78 7.85 -15.99
C VAL A 482 -12.72 8.84 -17.16
N ALA A 483 -11.59 8.88 -17.85
CA ALA A 483 -11.34 9.87 -18.88
C ALA A 483 -12.26 9.72 -20.11
N ASP A 484 -12.67 8.50 -20.44
CA ASP A 484 -13.52 8.19 -21.59
C ASP A 484 -14.37 6.94 -21.32
N THR A 485 -15.64 7.15 -21.01
CA THR A 485 -16.60 6.06 -20.78
C THR A 485 -17.05 5.35 -22.07
N ASP A 486 -16.89 5.96 -23.23
CA ASP A 486 -17.23 5.34 -24.52
C ASP A 486 -16.27 4.18 -24.82
N VAL A 487 -15.01 4.28 -24.40
CA VAL A 487 -14.05 3.16 -24.45
C VAL A 487 -14.56 1.97 -23.64
N CYS A 488 -15.12 2.20 -22.45
CA CYS A 488 -15.65 1.13 -21.58
C CYS A 488 -16.77 0.35 -22.25
N VAL A 489 -17.72 1.07 -22.87
CA VAL A 489 -18.93 0.50 -23.50
C VAL A 489 -18.63 -0.18 -24.83
N ASN A 490 -17.89 0.50 -25.71
CA ASN A 490 -17.75 0.07 -27.10
C ASN A 490 -16.55 -0.83 -27.34
N ARG A 491 -15.43 -0.57 -26.67
CA ARG A 491 -14.17 -1.24 -26.95
C ARG A 491 -13.76 -2.22 -25.86
N CYS A 492 -13.74 -1.80 -24.61
CA CYS A 492 -13.31 -2.65 -23.48
C CYS A 492 -14.23 -3.87 -23.31
N THR A 493 -15.55 -3.68 -23.48
CA THR A 493 -16.54 -4.77 -23.46
C THR A 493 -16.16 -5.89 -24.45
N VAL A 494 -15.72 -5.54 -25.66
CA VAL A 494 -15.38 -6.52 -26.71
C VAL A 494 -13.99 -7.08 -26.50
N GLU A 495 -13.00 -6.24 -26.18
CA GLU A 495 -11.60 -6.66 -26.12
C GLU A 495 -11.26 -7.38 -24.81
N TYR A 496 -11.82 -6.96 -23.67
CA TYR A 496 -11.42 -7.45 -22.35
C TYR A 496 -12.60 -7.86 -21.44
N GLY A 497 -13.86 -7.65 -21.86
CA GLY A 497 -15.05 -7.98 -21.08
C GLY A 497 -15.20 -7.13 -19.82
N ASN A 498 -14.78 -5.86 -19.84
CA ASN A 498 -14.84 -4.93 -18.72
C ASN A 498 -14.18 -5.50 -17.42
N PRO A 499 -12.87 -5.72 -17.42
CA PRO A 499 -12.18 -6.37 -16.30
C PRO A 499 -12.28 -5.60 -14.98
N CYS A 500 -12.71 -4.33 -15.01
CA CYS A 500 -12.96 -3.53 -13.82
C CYS A 500 -14.06 -4.11 -12.92
N GLU A 501 -15.05 -4.83 -13.47
CA GLU A 501 -16.07 -5.55 -12.69
C GLU A 501 -15.45 -6.73 -11.91
N ASN A 502 -14.35 -7.32 -12.44
CA ASN A 502 -13.66 -8.44 -11.84
C ASN A 502 -12.56 -7.98 -10.86
N PHE A 503 -11.60 -7.18 -11.33
CA PHE A 503 -10.46 -6.82 -10.50
C PHE A 503 -10.80 -5.92 -9.31
N CYS A 504 -11.97 -5.26 -9.30
CA CYS A 504 -12.39 -4.48 -8.16
C CYS A 504 -12.88 -5.40 -7.02
N PRO A 505 -12.21 -5.40 -5.84
CA PRO A 505 -12.60 -6.26 -4.72
C PRO A 505 -13.80 -5.69 -3.93
N ALA A 506 -14.46 -4.64 -4.43
CA ALA A 506 -15.49 -3.90 -3.71
C ALA A 506 -16.74 -3.58 -4.55
N SER A 507 -16.93 -4.22 -5.70
CA SER A 507 -18.09 -4.00 -6.58
C SER A 507 -18.39 -2.52 -6.88
N VAL A 508 -17.33 -1.78 -7.24
CA VAL A 508 -17.44 -0.36 -7.57
C VAL A 508 -17.91 -0.14 -8.99
N TYR A 509 -17.46 -0.96 -9.93
CA TYR A 509 -17.75 -0.82 -11.36
C TYR A 509 -18.80 -1.84 -11.77
N GLU A 510 -19.77 -1.39 -12.58
CA GLU A 510 -20.86 -2.22 -13.07
C GLU A 510 -21.30 -1.74 -14.47
N MET A 511 -21.42 -2.66 -15.42
CA MET A 511 -21.98 -2.37 -16.74
C MET A 511 -23.49 -2.60 -16.73
N VAL A 512 -24.26 -1.52 -16.70
CA VAL A 512 -25.73 -1.58 -16.61
C VAL A 512 -26.40 -1.37 -17.96
N GLU A 513 -27.41 -2.19 -18.26
CA GLU A 513 -28.24 -2.05 -19.44
C GLU A 513 -29.27 -0.93 -19.25
N GLN A 514 -29.42 -0.07 -20.23
CA GLN A 514 -30.42 0.99 -20.27
C GLN A 514 -31.19 0.99 -21.61
N LYS A 515 -32.25 1.77 -21.69
CA LYS A 515 -33.07 1.87 -22.92
C LYS A 515 -32.25 2.34 -24.13
N GLU A 516 -31.22 3.14 -23.89
CA GLU A 516 -30.36 3.74 -24.93
C GLU A 516 -29.02 3.01 -25.09
N GLY A 517 -28.87 1.78 -24.52
CA GLY A 517 -27.65 0.99 -24.56
C GLY A 517 -27.03 0.76 -23.19
N ARG A 518 -25.78 0.29 -23.18
CA ARG A 518 -25.02 0.02 -21.93
C ARG A 518 -24.32 1.29 -21.45
N ARG A 519 -24.16 1.42 -20.15
CA ARG A 519 -23.30 2.43 -19.54
C ARG A 519 -22.48 1.85 -18.39
N LEU A 520 -21.34 2.47 -18.12
CA LEU A 520 -20.60 2.23 -16.90
C LEU A 520 -21.26 2.96 -15.73
N GLN A 521 -21.61 2.22 -14.67
CA GLN A 521 -22.02 2.75 -13.38
C GLN A 521 -20.85 2.64 -12.40
N ILE A 522 -20.61 3.69 -11.63
CA ILE A 522 -19.53 3.73 -10.63
C ILE A 522 -20.15 3.92 -9.25
N ASN A 523 -20.18 2.85 -8.47
CA ASN A 523 -20.66 2.82 -7.08
C ASN A 523 -19.51 3.22 -6.14
N PHE A 524 -19.07 4.47 -6.22
CA PHE A 524 -17.84 4.93 -5.56
C PHE A 524 -17.91 4.86 -4.02
N SER A 525 -19.11 4.87 -3.43
CA SER A 525 -19.32 4.69 -1.99
C SER A 525 -18.83 3.33 -1.47
N ASN A 526 -18.76 2.32 -2.36
CA ASN A 526 -18.19 1.01 -2.03
C ASN A 526 -16.66 0.99 -2.01
N CYS A 527 -15.99 2.05 -2.48
CA CYS A 527 -14.54 2.04 -2.69
C CYS A 527 -13.76 1.85 -1.39
N VAL A 528 -12.92 0.83 -1.34
CA VAL A 528 -12.04 0.50 -0.20
C VAL A 528 -10.60 1.03 -0.39
N HIS A 529 -10.40 1.96 -1.29
CA HIS A 529 -9.11 2.62 -1.58
C HIS A 529 -7.95 1.67 -1.91
N CYS A 530 -8.23 0.51 -2.51
CA CYS A 530 -7.21 -0.48 -2.86
C CYS A 530 -6.33 -0.06 -4.04
N LYS A 531 -6.83 0.83 -4.93
CA LYS A 531 -6.17 1.36 -6.14
C LYS A 531 -5.91 0.33 -7.25
N THR A 532 -6.53 -0.84 -7.19
CA THR A 532 -6.38 -1.86 -8.24
C THR A 532 -6.84 -1.34 -9.61
N CYS A 533 -7.88 -0.52 -9.67
CA CYS A 533 -8.40 0.06 -10.92
C CYS A 533 -7.40 1.02 -11.60
N ASP A 534 -6.76 1.88 -10.84
CA ASP A 534 -5.70 2.79 -11.30
C ASP A 534 -4.43 2.04 -11.81
N ILE A 535 -4.30 0.75 -11.46
CA ILE A 535 -3.18 -0.10 -11.86
C ILE A 535 -3.53 -0.98 -13.05
N MET A 536 -4.71 -1.62 -13.04
CA MET A 536 -5.06 -2.74 -13.93
C MET A 536 -5.93 -2.35 -15.12
N ASP A 537 -6.43 -1.12 -15.18
CA ASP A 537 -7.20 -0.70 -16.34
C ASP A 537 -6.36 -0.84 -17.63
N PRO A 538 -6.80 -1.65 -18.62
CA PRO A 538 -6.01 -1.92 -19.82
C PRO A 538 -5.78 -0.69 -20.70
N TYR A 539 -6.62 0.33 -20.59
CA TYR A 539 -6.50 1.59 -21.33
C TYR A 539 -5.93 2.74 -20.51
N GLN A 540 -5.68 2.51 -19.21
CA GLN A 540 -5.18 3.52 -18.26
C GLN A 540 -6.02 4.82 -18.25
N ILE A 541 -7.34 4.67 -18.39
CA ILE A 541 -8.31 5.78 -18.36
C ILE A 541 -8.92 5.98 -16.97
N ILE A 542 -8.72 5.05 -16.03
CA ILE A 542 -9.19 5.18 -14.66
C ILE A 542 -8.10 5.81 -13.81
N THR A 543 -8.38 6.95 -13.20
CA THR A 543 -7.49 7.61 -12.24
C THR A 543 -8.16 7.71 -10.88
N TRP A 544 -7.51 7.13 -9.86
CA TRP A 544 -7.91 7.31 -8.47
C TRP A 544 -7.33 8.63 -7.94
N VAL A 545 -8.19 9.49 -7.37
CA VAL A 545 -7.81 10.71 -6.64
C VAL A 545 -8.35 10.63 -5.21
N PRO A 546 -7.81 11.37 -4.21
CA PRO A 546 -8.39 11.39 -2.88
C PRO A 546 -9.86 11.84 -2.93
N PRO A 547 -10.79 11.16 -2.21
CA PRO A 547 -12.11 11.74 -1.95
C PRO A 547 -12.02 12.90 -0.95
N GLU A 548 -13.14 13.51 -0.62
CA GLU A 548 -13.25 14.44 0.51
C GLU A 548 -12.65 13.80 1.78
N GLY A 549 -11.97 14.62 2.57
CA GLY A 549 -11.28 14.15 3.77
C GLY A 549 -12.23 13.52 4.78
N GLY A 550 -11.75 12.48 5.49
CA GLY A 550 -12.53 11.69 6.45
C GLY A 550 -13.24 10.48 5.86
N GLY A 551 -13.48 10.44 4.53
CA GLY A 551 -14.11 9.30 3.86
C GLY A 551 -13.17 8.11 3.61
N GLY A 552 -13.77 6.93 3.39
CA GLY A 552 -13.06 5.70 3.03
C GLY A 552 -13.23 4.56 4.04
N PRO A 553 -12.42 3.49 3.93
CA PRO A 553 -12.49 2.33 4.80
C PRO A 553 -11.99 2.64 6.22
N ASN A 554 -12.47 1.86 7.21
CA ASN A 554 -11.94 1.91 8.56
C ASN A 554 -11.43 0.51 8.97
N TYR A 555 -10.16 0.25 8.71
CA TYR A 555 -9.50 -1.04 8.90
C TYR A 555 -9.06 -1.28 10.34
N ARG A 556 -10.01 -1.26 11.28
CA ARG A 556 -9.69 -1.50 12.70
C ARG A 556 -9.09 -2.89 12.92
N ASN A 557 -7.95 -2.94 13.61
CA ASN A 557 -7.21 -4.16 13.95
C ASN A 557 -6.56 -4.91 12.76
N MET A 558 -6.53 -4.32 11.56
CA MET A 558 -6.00 -4.96 10.35
C MET A 558 -4.54 -4.64 10.04
#